data_a8c2c583a211e56efae642e83a63d13b
#
_entry.id   a8c2c583a211e56efae642e83a63d13b
#
_cell.length_a   1.000
_cell.length_b   1.000
_cell.length_c   1.000
_cell.angle_alpha   90.00
_cell.angle_beta   90.00
_cell.angle_gamma   90.00
#
_symmetry.space_group_name_H-M   'P 1'
#
loop_
_entity.id
_entity.type
_entity.pdbx_description
1 polymer ?
#
loop_
_entity_poly.entity_id
_entity_poly.type
_entity_poly.pdbx_seq_one_letter_code
_entity_poly.pdbx_strand_id
1 'polypeptide(L)'
;SIPYTPRAIQAELHAAWSVHRYSVVICHRRAGKTVAVLNHLLRDALMSKKPNPRFHYLAPTYRMAKTVAWDYLKQFTDTIPGCKFNETELRLDLPNGARINLLSGEDETKLRGIYSDGICIDECGLMSETIYPEVIRPALSDRNGLNGEKTYAIFIGTPLGHNVFYDYYNKAKEDPEWHCAMYRASETGVIPEEELRAARSSMPEDAYNQEFECSFEANVPGAVYSK
;
A
#
# COMPACT_ATOMS: atom_id res chain seq x y z
N SER A 1 -14.87 -3.17 18.02
CA SER A 1 -13.41 -2.97 17.78
C SER A 1 -12.98 -3.78 16.57
N ILE A 2 -12.01 -3.28 15.80
CA ILE A 2 -11.43 -4.03 14.68
C ILE A 2 -10.65 -5.21 15.25
N PRO A 3 -10.84 -6.47 14.77
CA PRO A 3 -10.11 -7.64 15.24
C PRO A 3 -8.69 -7.70 14.66
N TYR A 4 -7.85 -6.74 15.06
CA TYR A 4 -6.50 -6.57 14.57
C TYR A 4 -5.54 -6.15 15.68
N THR A 5 -4.46 -6.89 15.84
CA THR A 5 -3.34 -6.54 16.72
C THR A 5 -2.09 -6.37 15.87
N PRO A 6 -1.54 -5.15 15.76
CA PRO A 6 -0.36 -4.91 14.93
C PRO A 6 0.89 -5.60 15.50
N ARG A 7 1.71 -6.17 14.62
CA ARG A 7 3.09 -6.56 14.94
C ARG A 7 3.94 -5.31 15.13
N ALA A 8 5.14 -5.43 15.69
CA ALA A 8 6.04 -4.30 15.94
C ALA A 8 6.21 -3.39 14.71
N ILE A 9 6.61 -3.96 13.56
CA ILE A 9 6.78 -3.19 12.31
C ILE A 9 5.47 -2.53 11.83
N GLN A 10 4.33 -3.17 12.04
CA GLN A 10 3.03 -2.59 11.67
C GLN A 10 2.65 -1.43 12.59
N ALA A 11 2.97 -1.53 13.88
CA ALA A 11 2.75 -0.43 14.83
C ALA A 11 3.62 0.79 14.50
N GLU A 12 4.89 0.59 14.14
CA GLU A 12 5.79 1.64 13.66
C GLU A 12 5.23 2.32 12.39
N LEU A 13 4.77 1.52 11.42
CA LEU A 13 4.15 2.03 10.21
C LEU A 13 2.89 2.87 10.51
N HIS A 14 2.01 2.39 11.38
CA HIS A 14 0.82 3.16 11.77
C HIS A 14 1.18 4.50 12.42
N ALA A 15 2.20 4.53 13.27
CA ALA A 15 2.68 5.76 13.87
C ALA A 15 3.22 6.75 12.81
N ALA A 16 4.06 6.26 11.89
CA ALA A 16 4.62 7.06 10.81
C ALA A 16 3.53 7.60 9.86
N TRP A 17 2.59 6.75 9.43
CA TRP A 17 1.49 7.16 8.53
C TRP A 17 0.52 8.16 9.17
N SER A 18 0.45 8.21 10.49
CA SER A 18 -0.39 9.18 11.20
C SER A 18 0.18 10.60 11.18
N VAL A 19 1.48 10.78 10.90
CA VAL A 19 2.15 12.10 10.94
C VAL A 19 2.66 12.56 9.58
N HIS A 20 3.02 11.63 8.67
CA HIS A 20 3.52 11.98 7.35
C HIS A 20 2.42 11.91 6.30
N ARG A 21 2.42 12.88 5.39
CA ARG A 21 1.47 12.92 4.29
C ARG A 21 1.78 11.91 3.20
N TYR A 22 3.04 11.64 2.97
CA TYR A 22 3.50 10.69 1.97
C TYR A 22 4.41 9.65 2.62
N SER A 23 4.31 8.41 2.19
CA SER A 23 5.13 7.33 2.73
C SER A 23 5.51 6.34 1.66
N VAL A 24 6.79 5.97 1.60
CA VAL A 24 7.29 4.88 0.78
C VAL A 24 7.81 3.78 1.70
N VAL A 25 7.22 2.61 1.59
CA VAL A 25 7.57 1.47 2.45
C VAL A 25 7.92 0.25 1.60
N ILE A 26 9.17 -0.13 1.67
CA ILE A 26 9.70 -1.30 1.02
C ILE A 26 9.71 -2.43 2.04
N CYS A 27 9.04 -3.52 1.72
CA CYS A 27 8.94 -4.66 2.61
C CYS A 27 9.23 -5.94 1.87
N HIS A 28 9.91 -6.83 2.55
CA HIS A 28 10.05 -8.20 2.09
C HIS A 28 8.68 -8.89 1.94
N ARG A 29 8.65 -9.95 1.16
CA ARG A 29 7.47 -10.78 1.01
C ARG A 29 7.02 -11.32 2.39
N ARG A 30 5.69 -11.35 2.64
CA ARG A 30 5.05 -11.78 3.90
C ARG A 30 5.29 -10.89 5.13
N ALA A 31 5.84 -9.69 5.00
CA ALA A 31 5.94 -8.71 6.09
C ALA A 31 4.58 -8.30 6.70
N GLY A 32 3.48 -8.56 6.00
CA GLY A 32 2.13 -8.16 6.44
C GLY A 32 1.74 -6.73 6.07
N LYS A 33 2.38 -6.17 5.03
CA LYS A 33 2.14 -4.80 4.52
C LYS A 33 0.67 -4.54 4.18
N THR A 34 0.03 -5.44 3.44
CA THR A 34 -1.38 -5.29 3.03
C THR A 34 -2.32 -5.24 4.24
N VAL A 35 -2.11 -6.10 5.23
CA VAL A 35 -2.89 -6.12 6.47
C VAL A 35 -2.75 -4.79 7.22
N ALA A 36 -1.53 -4.27 7.35
CA ALA A 36 -1.27 -2.99 8.00
C ALA A 36 -2.00 -1.85 7.28
N VAL A 37 -1.86 -1.76 5.96
CA VAL A 37 -2.47 -0.69 5.17
C VAL A 37 -3.99 -0.73 5.22
N LEU A 38 -4.61 -1.90 5.06
CA LEU A 38 -6.08 -2.00 5.11
C LEU A 38 -6.63 -1.58 6.47
N ASN A 39 -5.96 -1.95 7.57
CA ASN A 39 -6.37 -1.53 8.90
C ASN A 39 -6.11 -0.04 9.14
N HIS A 40 -5.06 0.55 8.53
CA HIS A 40 -4.83 1.99 8.58
C HIS A 40 -5.95 2.76 7.86
N LEU A 41 -6.24 2.39 6.61
CA LEU A 41 -7.34 2.97 5.84
C LEU A 41 -8.69 2.83 6.56
N LEU A 42 -8.96 1.66 7.14
CA LEU A 42 -10.20 1.40 7.87
C LEU A 42 -10.32 2.25 9.14
N ARG A 43 -9.24 2.35 9.93
CA ARG A 43 -9.19 3.22 11.11
C ARG A 43 -9.49 4.67 10.73
N ASP A 44 -8.81 5.18 9.72
CA ASP A 44 -8.95 6.56 9.31
C ASP A 44 -10.32 6.84 8.68
N ALA A 45 -10.85 5.89 7.91
CA ALA A 45 -12.21 5.99 7.38
C ALA A 45 -13.28 6.06 8.49
N LEU A 46 -13.12 5.27 9.55
CA LEU A 46 -14.04 5.28 10.70
C LEU A 46 -13.93 6.56 11.54
N MET A 47 -12.73 7.16 11.62
CA MET A 47 -12.44 8.31 12.47
C MET A 47 -12.59 9.66 11.75
N SER A 48 -12.64 9.68 10.41
CA SER A 48 -12.68 10.90 9.63
C SER A 48 -13.94 11.71 9.92
N LYS A 49 -13.74 13.03 10.09
CA LYS A 49 -14.78 14.05 10.27
C LYS A 49 -15.12 14.78 8.97
N LYS A 50 -14.46 14.43 7.86
CA LYS A 50 -14.75 15.01 6.55
C LYS A 50 -16.16 14.60 6.08
N PRO A 51 -16.82 15.41 5.27
CA PRO A 51 -18.07 15.01 4.64
C PRO A 51 -17.77 13.92 3.59
N ASN A 52 -18.53 12.82 3.63
CA ASN A 52 -18.40 11.69 2.70
C ASN A 52 -16.93 11.24 2.48
N PRO A 53 -16.23 10.75 3.52
CA PRO A 53 -14.81 10.42 3.40
C PRO A 53 -14.59 9.27 2.40
N ARG A 54 -13.52 9.36 1.61
CA ARG A 54 -13.18 8.37 0.57
C ARG A 54 -11.75 7.91 0.73
N PHE A 55 -11.61 6.62 0.88
CA PHE A 55 -10.31 5.95 1.02
C PHE A 55 -10.16 4.89 -0.07
N HIS A 56 -8.93 4.68 -0.52
CA HIS A 56 -8.69 3.79 -1.65
C HIS A 56 -7.50 2.88 -1.40
N TYR A 57 -7.64 1.64 -1.81
CA TYR A 57 -6.54 0.71 -1.97
C TYR A 57 -6.41 0.40 -3.46
N LEU A 58 -5.28 0.77 -4.05
CA LEU A 58 -4.98 0.62 -5.46
C LEU A 58 -3.97 -0.51 -5.65
N ALA A 59 -4.36 -1.55 -6.40
CA ALA A 59 -3.50 -2.64 -6.80
C ALA A 59 -3.24 -2.60 -8.31
N PRO A 60 -2.18 -3.24 -8.82
CA PRO A 60 -1.89 -3.28 -10.25
C PRO A 60 -3.06 -3.80 -11.10
N THR A 61 -3.74 -4.85 -10.63
CA THR A 61 -4.87 -5.45 -11.33
C THR A 61 -6.09 -5.61 -10.44
N TYR A 62 -7.28 -5.65 -11.05
CA TYR A 62 -8.53 -5.94 -10.34
C TYR A 62 -8.47 -7.29 -9.62
N ARG A 63 -7.88 -8.30 -10.25
CA ARG A 63 -7.72 -9.62 -9.66
C ARG A 63 -6.86 -9.54 -8.39
N MET A 64 -5.76 -8.81 -8.41
CA MET A 64 -4.90 -8.63 -7.22
C MET A 64 -5.65 -7.90 -6.11
N ALA A 65 -6.35 -6.81 -6.42
CA ALA A 65 -7.17 -6.10 -5.44
C ALA A 65 -8.17 -7.04 -4.75
N LYS A 66 -8.88 -7.85 -5.54
CA LYS A 66 -9.89 -8.78 -5.04
C LYS A 66 -9.28 -9.92 -4.22
N THR A 67 -8.27 -10.60 -4.73
CA THR A 67 -7.72 -11.79 -4.06
C THR A 67 -6.84 -11.49 -2.86
N VAL A 68 -6.21 -10.30 -2.82
CA VAL A 68 -5.26 -9.94 -1.76
C VAL A 68 -5.91 -9.12 -0.64
N ALA A 69 -6.83 -8.20 -0.99
CA ALA A 69 -7.32 -7.20 -0.05
C ALA A 69 -8.80 -7.36 0.34
N TRP A 70 -9.66 -7.85 -0.56
CA TRP A 70 -11.11 -7.82 -0.35
C TRP A 70 -11.57 -8.69 0.82
N ASP A 71 -11.05 -9.90 0.93
CA ASP A 71 -11.42 -10.81 2.02
C ASP A 71 -10.91 -10.32 3.39
N TYR A 72 -9.71 -9.73 3.44
CA TYR A 72 -9.21 -9.07 4.66
C TYR A 72 -10.10 -7.91 5.07
N LEU A 73 -10.55 -7.07 4.12
CA LEU A 73 -11.40 -5.93 4.43
C LEU A 73 -12.74 -6.40 5.03
N LYS A 74 -13.34 -7.46 4.47
CA LYS A 74 -14.54 -8.10 5.05
C LYS A 74 -14.27 -8.63 6.46
N GLN A 75 -13.20 -9.38 6.64
CA GLN A 75 -12.83 -9.95 7.94
C GLN A 75 -12.66 -8.88 9.03
N PHE A 76 -11.97 -7.77 8.70
CA PHE A 76 -11.72 -6.70 9.68
C PHE A 76 -12.96 -5.89 10.01
N THR A 77 -13.98 -5.93 9.19
CA THR A 77 -15.24 -5.18 9.40
C THR A 77 -16.41 -6.03 9.85
N ASP A 78 -16.24 -7.34 9.98
CA ASP A 78 -17.29 -8.28 10.41
C ASP A 78 -17.94 -7.88 11.74
N THR A 79 -17.16 -7.31 12.66
CA THR A 79 -17.64 -6.85 13.98
C THR A 79 -18.21 -5.43 13.96
N ILE A 80 -18.30 -4.77 12.80
CA ILE A 80 -18.79 -3.39 12.66
C ILE A 80 -20.21 -3.42 12.08
N PRO A 81 -21.25 -3.15 12.88
CA PRO A 81 -22.64 -3.17 12.39
C PRO A 81 -22.87 -2.08 11.34
N GLY A 82 -23.65 -2.38 10.31
CA GLY A 82 -24.05 -1.41 9.30
C GLY A 82 -23.09 -1.24 8.13
N CYS A 83 -22.01 -2.01 8.06
CA CYS A 83 -21.18 -2.12 6.87
C CYS A 83 -21.97 -2.70 5.69
N LYS A 84 -21.80 -2.12 4.50
CA LYS A 84 -22.40 -2.61 3.25
C LYS A 84 -21.33 -2.87 2.22
N PHE A 85 -21.38 -4.04 1.59
CA PHE A 85 -20.41 -4.48 0.60
C PHE A 85 -21.03 -4.49 -0.80
N ASN A 86 -20.32 -3.93 -1.77
CA ASN A 86 -20.60 -4.09 -3.19
C ASN A 86 -19.51 -4.96 -3.81
N GLU A 87 -19.85 -6.21 -4.10
CA GLU A 87 -18.88 -7.21 -4.62
C GLU A 87 -18.43 -6.90 -6.05
N THR A 88 -19.25 -6.23 -6.84
CA THR A 88 -18.92 -5.89 -8.22
C THR A 88 -17.93 -4.73 -8.29
N GLU A 89 -18.14 -3.72 -7.44
CA GLU A 89 -17.30 -2.52 -7.40
C GLU A 89 -16.15 -2.65 -6.40
N LEU A 90 -16.06 -3.74 -5.65
CA LEU A 90 -15.14 -3.94 -4.52
C LEU A 90 -15.16 -2.73 -3.57
N ARG A 91 -16.36 -2.37 -3.13
CA ARG A 91 -16.64 -1.17 -2.33
C ARG A 91 -17.23 -1.53 -0.98
N LEU A 92 -16.68 -0.95 0.06
CA LEU A 92 -17.22 -0.99 1.41
C LEU A 92 -17.77 0.39 1.78
N ASP A 93 -19.06 0.46 2.08
CA ASP A 93 -19.69 1.62 2.70
C ASP A 93 -19.79 1.41 4.22
N LEU A 94 -19.20 2.33 4.99
CA LEU A 94 -19.17 2.32 6.44
C LEU A 94 -20.37 3.08 7.05
N PRO A 95 -20.78 2.76 8.29
CA PRO A 95 -21.99 3.35 8.91
C PRO A 95 -21.90 4.87 9.13
N ASN A 96 -20.68 5.45 9.17
CA ASN A 96 -20.47 6.89 9.28
C ASN A 96 -20.50 7.63 7.93
N GLY A 97 -20.82 6.95 6.82
CA GLY A 97 -20.81 7.51 5.47
C GLY A 97 -19.47 7.48 4.76
N ALA A 98 -18.42 7.03 5.43
CA ALA A 98 -17.12 6.81 4.78
C ALA A 98 -17.20 5.61 3.83
N ARG A 99 -16.30 5.61 2.84
CA ARG A 99 -16.22 4.56 1.84
C ARG A 99 -14.79 4.15 1.61
N ILE A 100 -14.57 2.85 1.49
CA ILE A 100 -13.29 2.28 1.03
C ILE A 100 -13.53 1.56 -0.29
N ASN A 101 -12.80 1.94 -1.33
CA ASN A 101 -12.82 1.26 -2.63
C ASN A 101 -11.49 0.56 -2.87
N LEU A 102 -11.56 -0.67 -3.38
CA LEU A 102 -10.40 -1.34 -3.96
C LEU A 102 -10.38 -1.06 -5.46
N LEU A 103 -9.31 -0.46 -5.93
CA LEU A 103 -9.14 0.01 -7.31
C LEU A 103 -8.06 -0.77 -8.05
N SER A 104 -8.09 -0.71 -9.37
CA SER A 104 -7.10 -1.30 -10.25
C SER A 104 -6.37 -0.23 -11.06
N GLY A 105 -5.04 -0.39 -11.21
CA GLY A 105 -4.21 0.44 -12.06
C GLY A 105 -4.25 0.08 -13.55
N GLU A 106 -5.02 -0.95 -13.96
CA GLU A 106 -5.11 -1.41 -15.36
C GLU A 106 -5.72 -0.36 -16.30
N ASP A 107 -6.56 0.51 -15.78
CA ASP A 107 -7.24 1.53 -16.58
C ASP A 107 -7.22 2.88 -15.82
N GLU A 108 -6.20 3.67 -16.11
CA GLU A 108 -6.03 4.99 -15.49
C GLU A 108 -7.20 5.94 -15.77
N THR A 109 -7.92 5.74 -16.88
CA THR A 109 -9.06 6.60 -17.23
C THR A 109 -10.19 6.48 -16.23
N LYS A 110 -10.37 5.29 -15.64
CA LYS A 110 -11.37 5.05 -14.59
C LYS A 110 -10.98 5.66 -13.23
N LEU A 111 -9.70 5.93 -13.05
CA LEU A 111 -9.18 6.58 -11.84
C LEU A 111 -9.27 8.10 -11.92
N ARG A 112 -9.45 8.67 -13.13
CA ARG A 112 -9.63 10.11 -13.29
C ARG A 112 -11.01 10.52 -12.76
N GLY A 113 -11.03 11.60 -11.98
CA GLY A 113 -12.26 12.11 -11.37
C GLY A 113 -12.61 11.53 -9.99
N ILE A 114 -11.81 10.61 -9.46
CA ILE A 114 -11.93 10.24 -8.04
C ILE A 114 -11.38 11.37 -7.17
N TYR A 115 -11.91 11.49 -5.96
CA TYR A 115 -11.26 12.23 -4.89
C TYR A 115 -10.93 11.28 -3.74
N SER A 116 -9.87 11.56 -3.01
CA SER A 116 -9.40 10.66 -1.96
C SER A 116 -8.94 11.42 -0.71
N ASP A 117 -9.26 10.88 0.44
CA ASP A 117 -8.76 11.36 1.73
C ASP A 117 -7.52 10.59 2.16
N GLY A 118 -7.41 9.34 1.74
CA GLY A 118 -6.23 8.51 1.91
C GLY A 118 -6.18 7.39 0.87
N ILE A 119 -5.02 7.15 0.30
CA ILE A 119 -4.82 6.10 -0.70
C ILE A 119 -3.56 5.30 -0.41
N CYS A 120 -3.66 3.99 -0.58
CA CYS A 120 -2.52 3.11 -0.67
C CYS A 120 -2.33 2.63 -2.11
N ILE A 121 -1.11 2.67 -2.60
CA ILE A 121 -0.67 2.10 -3.87
C ILE A 121 0.17 0.87 -3.54
N ASP A 122 -0.42 -0.31 -3.69
CA ASP A 122 0.25 -1.59 -3.43
C ASP A 122 0.94 -2.09 -4.70
N GLU A 123 2.08 -2.75 -4.51
CA GLU A 123 2.98 -3.20 -5.58
C GLU A 123 3.26 -2.08 -6.61
N CYS A 124 3.60 -0.91 -6.09
CA CYS A 124 3.80 0.34 -6.83
C CYS A 124 4.76 0.17 -8.02
N GLY A 125 5.77 -0.70 -7.91
CA GLY A 125 6.71 -0.97 -8.98
C GLY A 125 6.12 -1.63 -10.24
N LEU A 126 4.89 -2.13 -10.15
CA LEU A 126 4.16 -2.72 -11.27
C LEU A 126 3.18 -1.74 -11.94
N MET A 127 3.14 -0.49 -11.47
CA MET A 127 2.22 0.51 -11.99
C MET A 127 2.90 1.47 -12.96
N SER A 128 2.08 2.17 -13.75
CA SER A 128 2.53 3.25 -14.63
C SER A 128 3.13 4.41 -13.83
N GLU A 129 4.20 5.00 -14.37
CA GLU A 129 4.85 6.20 -13.81
C GLU A 129 3.93 7.40 -13.70
N THR A 130 2.90 7.46 -14.55
CA THR A 130 1.94 8.57 -14.63
C THR A 130 0.85 8.51 -13.56
N ILE A 131 0.61 7.33 -12.98
CA ILE A 131 -0.52 7.13 -12.06
C ILE A 131 -0.48 8.08 -10.86
N TYR A 132 0.68 8.25 -10.24
CA TYR A 132 0.76 9.16 -9.08
C TYR A 132 0.69 10.63 -9.49
N PRO A 133 1.54 11.15 -10.39
CA PRO A 133 1.55 12.58 -10.67
C PRO A 133 0.28 13.07 -11.37
N GLU A 134 -0.32 12.27 -12.25
CA GLU A 134 -1.44 12.69 -13.09
C GLU A 134 -2.82 12.35 -12.50
N VAL A 135 -2.90 11.31 -11.66
CA VAL A 135 -4.19 10.83 -11.15
C VAL A 135 -4.29 10.98 -9.63
N ILE A 136 -3.33 10.40 -8.88
CA ILE A 136 -3.45 10.31 -7.43
C ILE A 136 -3.21 11.66 -6.76
N ARG A 137 -2.17 12.39 -7.16
CA ARG A 137 -1.85 13.68 -6.57
C ARG A 137 -2.97 14.71 -6.75
N PRO A 138 -3.59 14.88 -7.92
CA PRO A 138 -4.79 15.69 -8.07
C PRO A 138 -5.95 15.23 -7.18
N ALA A 139 -6.23 13.91 -7.12
CA ALA A 139 -7.30 13.34 -6.30
C ALA A 139 -7.19 13.64 -4.80
N LEU A 140 -5.97 13.88 -4.30
CA LEU A 140 -5.69 14.24 -2.91
C LEU A 140 -5.75 15.75 -2.64
N SER A 141 -5.67 16.58 -3.69
CA SER A 141 -5.43 18.02 -3.53
C SER A 141 -6.63 18.77 -2.98
N ASP A 142 -7.82 18.51 -3.53
CA ASP A 142 -9.05 19.27 -3.22
C ASP A 142 -9.54 19.07 -1.79
N ARG A 143 -9.16 17.99 -1.15
CA ARG A 143 -9.64 17.62 0.19
C ARG A 143 -8.58 17.77 1.28
N ASN A 144 -7.37 18.20 0.90
CA ASN A 144 -6.29 18.38 1.86
C ASN A 144 -6.56 19.55 2.82
N GLY A 145 -6.49 19.27 4.11
CA GLY A 145 -6.77 20.26 5.17
C GLY A 145 -8.27 20.45 5.47
N LEU A 146 -9.18 19.81 4.75
CA LEU A 146 -10.60 19.87 5.02
C LEU A 146 -10.90 19.34 6.43
N ASN A 147 -11.59 20.14 7.25
CA ASN A 147 -11.84 19.88 8.67
C ASN A 147 -10.57 19.62 9.51
N GLY A 148 -9.42 20.17 9.09
CA GLY A 148 -8.14 19.99 9.74
C GLY A 148 -7.43 18.65 9.45
N GLU A 149 -8.03 17.79 8.62
CA GLU A 149 -7.47 16.49 8.26
C GLU A 149 -6.68 16.57 6.96
N LYS A 150 -5.41 16.14 6.99
CA LYS A 150 -4.60 16.00 5.77
C LYS A 150 -5.06 14.82 4.94
N THR A 151 -4.86 14.91 3.63
CA THR A 151 -4.92 13.76 2.73
C THR A 151 -3.55 13.09 2.65
N TYR A 152 -3.49 11.79 2.34
CA TYR A 152 -2.22 11.08 2.29
C TYR A 152 -2.15 10.01 1.19
N ALA A 153 -0.90 9.66 0.81
CA ALA A 153 -0.61 8.53 -0.04
C ALA A 153 0.49 7.65 0.58
N ILE A 154 0.24 6.33 0.56
CA ILE A 154 1.17 5.30 1.02
C ILE A 154 1.53 4.43 -0.18
N PHE A 155 2.81 4.35 -0.49
CA PHE A 155 3.37 3.50 -1.54
C PHE A 155 4.03 2.30 -0.89
N ILE A 156 3.55 1.11 -1.19
CA ILE A 156 4.11 -0.14 -0.66
C ILE A 156 4.44 -1.11 -1.78
N GLY A 157 5.37 -2.00 -1.53
CA GLY A 157 5.73 -3.05 -2.48
C GLY A 157 7.02 -3.76 -2.12
N THR A 158 7.38 -4.71 -2.97
CA THR A 158 8.72 -5.29 -3.06
C THR A 158 9.51 -4.59 -4.17
N PRO A 159 10.84 -4.51 -4.10
CA PRO A 159 11.65 -3.96 -5.19
C PRO A 159 11.45 -4.70 -6.51
N LEU A 160 11.55 -3.99 -7.60
CA LEU A 160 11.51 -4.56 -8.96
C LEU A 160 12.45 -3.76 -9.88
N GLY A 161 13.75 -3.88 -9.67
CA GLY A 161 14.75 -3.09 -10.39
C GLY A 161 14.60 -1.58 -10.15
N HIS A 162 15.29 -0.78 -10.98
CA HIS A 162 15.24 0.68 -10.91
C HIS A 162 14.06 1.22 -11.72
N ASN A 163 12.89 1.22 -11.12
CA ASN A 163 11.63 1.71 -11.68
C ASN A 163 11.08 2.90 -10.88
N VAL A 164 9.87 3.34 -11.18
CA VAL A 164 9.20 4.46 -10.49
C VAL A 164 9.13 4.30 -8.96
N PHE A 165 9.06 3.08 -8.44
CA PHE A 165 9.05 2.83 -7.00
C PHE A 165 10.44 3.08 -6.38
N TYR A 166 11.51 2.75 -7.11
CA TYR A 166 12.88 3.12 -6.73
C TYR A 166 13.06 4.64 -6.70
N ASP A 167 12.51 5.36 -7.69
CA ASP A 167 12.58 6.81 -7.72
C ASP A 167 11.84 7.46 -6.54
N TYR A 168 10.65 6.96 -6.19
CA TYR A 168 9.94 7.42 -5.00
C TYR A 168 10.68 7.11 -3.70
N TYR A 169 11.35 5.95 -3.62
CA TYR A 169 12.18 5.61 -2.48
C TYR A 169 13.35 6.58 -2.30
N ASN A 170 14.06 6.90 -3.38
CA ASN A 170 15.16 7.86 -3.32
C ASN A 170 14.68 9.27 -2.97
N LYS A 171 13.58 9.72 -3.58
CA LYS A 171 12.95 10.99 -3.23
C LYS A 171 12.56 11.03 -1.76
N ALA A 172 11.94 10.00 -1.24
CA ALA A 172 11.47 9.95 0.14
C ALA A 172 12.62 10.00 1.18
N LYS A 173 13.83 9.60 0.81
CA LYS A 173 15.02 9.75 1.67
C LYS A 173 15.50 11.19 1.81
N GLU A 174 15.22 12.03 0.82
CA GLU A 174 15.70 13.40 0.74
C GLU A 174 14.66 14.43 1.17
N ASP A 175 13.37 14.09 1.12
CA ASP A 175 12.25 15.00 1.37
C ASP A 175 11.65 14.74 2.76
N PRO A 176 11.76 15.69 3.71
CA PRO A 176 11.27 15.51 5.08
C PRO A 176 9.75 15.42 5.20
N GLU A 177 8.97 15.77 4.16
CA GLU A 177 7.53 15.52 4.13
C GLU A 177 7.17 14.05 3.90
N TRP A 178 8.16 13.25 3.47
CA TRP A 178 7.99 11.85 3.18
C TRP A 178 8.54 10.97 4.29
N HIS A 179 7.78 9.95 4.66
CA HIS A 179 8.30 8.84 5.44
C HIS A 179 8.90 7.80 4.50
N CYS A 180 10.07 7.28 4.87
CA CYS A 180 10.76 6.24 4.13
C CYS A 180 11.16 5.10 5.07
N ALA A 181 10.77 3.87 4.74
CA ALA A 181 11.16 2.69 5.50
C ALA A 181 11.45 1.51 4.59
N MET A 182 12.40 0.67 5.03
CA MET A 182 12.73 -0.60 4.37
C MET A 182 12.84 -1.69 5.44
N TYR A 183 12.12 -2.79 5.23
CA TYR A 183 12.09 -3.93 6.15
C TYR A 183 12.53 -5.20 5.43
N ARG A 184 13.76 -5.65 5.72
CA ARG A 184 14.35 -6.90 5.17
C ARG A 184 13.93 -8.09 6.02
N ALA A 185 13.78 -9.25 5.40
CA ALA A 185 13.40 -10.45 6.11
C ALA A 185 14.43 -10.87 7.18
N SER A 186 15.71 -10.65 6.91
CA SER A 186 16.81 -10.87 7.85
C SER A 186 16.75 -9.99 9.10
N GLU A 187 16.06 -8.85 9.06
CA GLU A 187 16.00 -7.87 10.14
C GLU A 187 14.70 -7.98 10.97
N THR A 188 13.60 -8.42 10.35
CA THR A 188 12.26 -8.34 10.96
C THR A 188 11.91 -9.48 11.89
N GLY A 189 12.56 -10.62 11.74
CA GLY A 189 12.21 -11.84 12.50
C GLY A 189 10.79 -12.38 12.24
N VAL A 190 10.09 -11.88 11.22
CA VAL A 190 8.72 -12.31 10.86
C VAL A 190 8.72 -13.70 10.24
N ILE A 191 9.77 -14.02 9.47
CA ILE A 191 9.95 -15.31 8.83
C ILE A 191 11.01 -16.07 9.64
N PRO A 192 10.74 -17.32 10.07
CA PRO A 192 11.74 -18.14 10.75
C PRO A 192 13.01 -18.32 9.89
N GLU A 193 14.17 -18.36 10.54
CA GLU A 193 15.46 -18.47 9.84
C GLU A 193 15.57 -19.76 9.00
N GLU A 194 14.95 -20.83 9.44
CA GLU A 194 14.87 -22.09 8.67
C GLU A 194 14.14 -21.90 7.35
N GLU A 195 13.02 -21.17 7.36
CA GLU A 195 12.26 -20.84 6.15
C GLU A 195 13.05 -19.91 5.20
N LEU A 196 13.80 -18.95 5.75
CA LEU A 196 14.67 -18.11 4.94
C LEU A 196 15.78 -18.91 4.26
N ARG A 197 16.39 -19.86 4.98
CA ARG A 197 17.39 -20.77 4.42
C ARG A 197 16.80 -21.67 3.34
N ALA A 198 15.61 -22.22 3.56
CA ALA A 198 14.90 -23.03 2.57
C ALA A 198 14.55 -22.20 1.32
N ALA A 199 14.04 -20.98 1.48
CA ALA A 199 13.77 -20.08 0.38
C ALA A 199 15.05 -19.76 -0.42
N ARG A 200 16.14 -19.43 0.26
CA ARG A 200 17.43 -19.12 -0.39
C ARG A 200 17.98 -20.28 -1.20
N SER A 201 17.78 -21.53 -0.76
CA SER A 201 18.21 -22.73 -1.49
C SER A 201 17.31 -23.10 -2.65
N SER A 202 16.08 -22.59 -2.70
CA SER A 202 15.05 -22.98 -3.69
C SER A 202 14.90 -22.01 -4.86
N MET A 203 15.57 -20.86 -4.82
CA MET A 203 15.45 -19.82 -5.85
C MET A 203 16.81 -19.20 -6.18
N PRO A 204 16.95 -18.53 -7.36
CA PRO A 204 18.16 -17.77 -7.70
C PRO A 204 18.47 -16.69 -6.63
N GLU A 205 19.74 -16.41 -6.39
CA GLU A 205 20.18 -15.45 -5.37
C GLU A 205 19.61 -14.05 -5.62
N ASP A 206 19.56 -13.60 -6.88
CA ASP A 206 18.98 -12.30 -7.23
C ASP A 206 17.50 -12.23 -6.85
N ALA A 207 16.73 -13.31 -7.10
CA ALA A 207 15.33 -13.37 -6.71
C ALA A 207 15.15 -13.37 -5.18
N TYR A 208 16.01 -14.08 -4.46
CA TYR A 208 16.00 -14.06 -2.99
C TYR A 208 16.29 -12.65 -2.46
N ASN A 209 17.33 -12.01 -2.98
CA ASN A 209 17.73 -10.67 -2.58
C ASN A 209 16.61 -9.65 -2.87
N GLN A 210 15.92 -9.77 -4.00
CA GLN A 210 14.78 -8.92 -4.34
C GLN A 210 13.60 -9.14 -3.38
N GLU A 211 13.14 -10.37 -3.22
CA GLU A 211 11.90 -10.71 -2.52
C GLU A 211 12.03 -10.66 -0.98
N PHE A 212 13.21 -11.00 -0.45
CA PHE A 212 13.43 -11.11 0.99
C PHE A 212 14.36 -10.04 1.56
N GLU A 213 15.40 -9.64 0.84
CA GLU A 213 16.38 -8.64 1.30
C GLU A 213 16.13 -7.24 0.72
N CYS A 214 15.03 -7.06 0.01
CA CYS A 214 14.59 -5.76 -0.53
C CYS A 214 15.63 -5.09 -1.45
N SER A 215 16.36 -5.88 -2.24
CA SER A 215 17.35 -5.35 -3.19
C SER A 215 16.69 -4.84 -4.47
N PHE A 216 17.01 -3.61 -4.86
CA PHE A 216 16.68 -3.07 -6.18
C PHE A 216 17.66 -3.46 -7.28
N GLU A 217 18.81 -4.01 -6.91
CA GLU A 217 19.90 -4.36 -7.83
C GLU A 217 19.72 -5.74 -8.49
N ALA A 218 18.67 -6.48 -8.13
CA ALA A 218 18.40 -7.79 -8.72
C ALA A 218 18.11 -7.66 -10.22
N ASN A 219 18.80 -8.46 -11.03
CA ASN A 219 18.58 -8.48 -12.47
C ASN A 219 17.16 -8.94 -12.79
N VAL A 220 16.38 -8.08 -13.45
CA VAL A 220 15.06 -8.47 -13.96
C VAL A 220 15.29 -9.48 -15.10
N PRO A 221 14.78 -10.72 -14.99
CA PRO A 221 14.91 -11.68 -16.07
C PRO A 221 14.29 -11.10 -17.36
N GLY A 222 15.09 -10.92 -18.40
CA GLY A 222 14.66 -10.34 -19.68
C GLY A 222 15.06 -8.89 -19.96
N ALA A 223 15.73 -8.21 -19.04
CA ALA A 223 16.34 -6.92 -19.35
C ALA A 223 17.56 -7.13 -20.27
N VAL A 224 17.33 -6.99 -21.57
CA VAL A 224 18.41 -6.94 -22.55
C VAL A 224 19.05 -5.56 -22.40
N TYR A 225 20.28 -5.51 -21.90
CA TYR A 225 21.09 -4.29 -21.97
C TYR A 225 21.30 -3.94 -23.45
N SER A 226 20.55 -2.96 -23.98
CA SER A 226 20.98 -2.26 -25.19
C SER A 226 22.17 -1.38 -24.81
N LYS A 227 23.34 -1.71 -25.38
CA LYS A 227 24.56 -0.90 -25.32
C LYS A 227 24.37 0.43 -26.04
#